data_df1edd220a91f2cfbd5ef206f384e364
#
_entry.id   df1edd220a91f2cfbd5ef206f384e364
#
_cell.length_a   1.000
_cell.length_b   1.000
_cell.length_c   1.000
_cell.angle_alpha   90.00
_cell.angle_beta   90.00
_cell.angle_gamma   90.00
#
_symmetry.space_group_name_H-M   'P 1'
#
loop_
_entity.id
_entity.type
_entity.pdbx_description
1 polymer ?
#
loop_
_entity_poly.entity_id
_entity_poly.type
_entity_poly.pdbx_seq_one_letter_code
_entity_poly.pdbx_strand_id
1 'polypeptide(L)'
;AILSLNTLGDPTSRVITEVAGDTYWWASFDDTEEFEGEDTLIVSVGEPQVYSATVVIPENAEAGSYSFILKVTDYNEQSHISSLTYTVNVVQEYNISFDLQSSTTEVNPGDTATWSFLVTNKGNGVDTVSLTSTGTPQSWVSEFDGSNFELASQPPNPTSKLVTLSVNVPSNETSGQYS
;
A
#
# COMPACT_ATOMS: atom_id res chain seq x y z
N ALA A 1 -6.78 3.19 19.05
CA ALA A 1 -7.73 4.28 19.33
C ALA A 1 -8.04 4.31 20.82
N ILE A 2 -8.34 5.48 21.36
CA ILE A 2 -8.76 5.65 22.77
C ILE A 2 -10.20 6.16 22.76
N LEU A 3 -11.08 5.47 23.48
CA LEU A 3 -12.49 5.77 23.58
C LEU A 3 -12.84 6.05 25.05
N SER A 4 -13.54 7.16 25.31
CA SER A 4 -14.09 7.46 26.63
C SER A 4 -15.59 7.13 26.64
N LEU A 5 -15.98 6.18 27.46
CA LEU A 5 -17.37 5.76 27.63
C LEU A 5 -17.96 6.28 28.94
N ASN A 6 -19.20 6.77 28.87
CA ASN A 6 -19.94 7.19 30.01
C ASN A 6 -21.41 6.80 29.86
N THR A 7 -22.05 6.33 30.93
CA THR A 7 -23.49 5.99 30.95
C THR A 7 -24.26 7.02 31.76
N LEU A 8 -25.48 7.31 31.32
CA LEU A 8 -26.41 8.20 31.99
C LEU A 8 -27.59 7.34 32.49
N GLY A 9 -27.53 6.81 33.71
CA GLY A 9 -28.64 6.01 34.22
C GLY A 9 -28.23 4.99 35.25
N ASP A 10 -28.24 3.72 34.92
CA ASP A 10 -27.95 2.59 35.82
C ASP A 10 -26.52 2.67 36.38
N PRO A 11 -26.29 2.31 37.64
CA PRO A 11 -24.99 2.40 38.30
C PRO A 11 -23.89 1.57 37.59
N THR A 12 -24.27 0.54 36.83
CA THR A 12 -23.36 -0.23 36.01
C THR A 12 -24.12 -0.75 34.79
N SER A 13 -23.66 -0.42 33.60
CA SER A 13 -24.19 -0.92 32.34
C SER A 13 -23.15 -1.75 31.61
N ARG A 14 -23.61 -2.78 30.92
CA ARG A 14 -22.76 -3.54 29.99
C ARG A 14 -23.01 -3.03 28.57
N VAL A 15 -21.97 -2.87 27.83
CA VAL A 15 -22.05 -2.47 26.42
C VAL A 15 -21.42 -3.51 25.53
N ILE A 16 -22.08 -3.83 24.43
CA ILE A 16 -21.55 -4.68 23.36
C ILE A 16 -20.59 -3.81 22.54
N THR A 17 -19.42 -4.33 22.22
CA THR A 17 -18.40 -3.66 21.44
C THR A 17 -18.24 -4.28 20.05
N GLU A 18 -18.14 -3.44 19.04
CA GLU A 18 -17.95 -3.86 17.67
C GLU A 18 -16.93 -2.94 16.98
N VAL A 19 -16.00 -3.54 16.22
CA VAL A 19 -15.12 -2.80 15.30
C VAL A 19 -15.42 -3.25 13.88
N ALA A 20 -15.87 -2.31 13.04
CA ALA A 20 -16.08 -2.52 11.63
C ALA A 20 -15.12 -1.65 10.81
N GLY A 21 -14.63 -2.15 9.68
CA GLY A 21 -13.70 -1.42 8.81
C GLY A 21 -13.80 -1.85 7.37
N ASP A 22 -13.18 -1.06 6.50
CA ASP A 22 -13.17 -1.27 5.04
C ASP A 22 -12.21 -2.40 4.60
N THR A 23 -11.52 -3.05 5.55
CA THR A 23 -10.46 -4.02 5.26
C THR A 23 -10.65 -5.29 6.09
N TYR A 24 -9.94 -6.36 5.69
CA TYR A 24 -9.85 -7.62 6.44
C TYR A 24 -8.81 -7.56 7.57
N TRP A 25 -8.41 -6.38 8.00
CA TRP A 25 -7.46 -6.21 9.08
C TRP A 25 -8.12 -6.63 10.40
N TRP A 26 -7.33 -7.28 11.25
CA TRP A 26 -7.81 -7.61 12.57
C TRP A 26 -7.93 -6.35 13.43
N ALA A 27 -9.07 -6.17 14.05
CA ALA A 27 -9.34 -5.06 14.96
C ALA A 27 -10.26 -5.50 16.10
N SER A 28 -9.99 -5.01 17.31
CA SER A 28 -10.80 -5.30 18.49
C SER A 28 -10.71 -4.17 19.50
N PHE A 29 -11.68 -4.10 20.40
CA PHE A 29 -11.48 -3.39 21.65
C PHE A 29 -10.58 -4.21 22.58
N ASP A 30 -9.72 -3.54 23.33
CA ASP A 30 -8.92 -4.12 24.39
C ASP A 30 -9.76 -4.25 25.67
N ASP A 31 -9.37 -5.19 26.54
CA ASP A 31 -10.02 -5.41 27.85
C ASP A 31 -11.52 -5.81 27.81
N THR A 32 -12.00 -6.37 26.68
CA THR A 32 -13.36 -6.89 26.60
C THR A 32 -13.51 -8.21 27.35
N GLU A 33 -14.71 -8.46 27.89
CA GLU A 33 -15.12 -9.74 28.46
C GLU A 33 -16.19 -10.37 27.56
N GLU A 34 -16.08 -11.69 27.31
CA GLU A 34 -17.15 -12.43 26.65
C GLU A 34 -18.34 -12.58 27.58
N PHE A 35 -19.51 -12.13 27.14
CA PHE A 35 -20.76 -12.30 27.84
C PHE A 35 -21.87 -12.70 26.86
N GLU A 36 -22.44 -13.87 27.05
CA GLU A 36 -23.50 -14.45 26.20
C GLU A 36 -23.12 -14.49 24.67
N GLY A 37 -21.82 -14.66 24.37
CA GLY A 37 -21.32 -14.74 23.01
C GLY A 37 -20.97 -13.39 22.37
N GLU A 38 -21.06 -12.30 23.12
CA GLU A 38 -20.71 -10.97 22.66
C GLU A 38 -19.48 -10.42 23.42
N ASP A 39 -18.60 -9.71 22.71
CA ASP A 39 -17.51 -8.94 23.32
C ASP A 39 -18.07 -7.71 24.01
N THR A 40 -17.88 -7.61 25.32
CA THR A 40 -18.51 -6.54 26.11
C THR A 40 -17.54 -5.81 27.03
N LEU A 41 -17.89 -4.57 27.37
CA LEU A 41 -17.24 -3.76 28.41
C LEU A 41 -18.26 -3.41 29.48
N ILE A 42 -17.78 -3.28 30.74
CA ILE A 42 -18.60 -2.80 31.84
C ILE A 42 -18.33 -1.30 32.02
N VAL A 43 -19.39 -0.50 31.94
CA VAL A 43 -19.33 0.96 32.06
C VAL A 43 -20.13 1.41 33.27
N SER A 44 -19.51 2.20 34.18
CA SER A 44 -20.14 2.70 35.38
C SER A 44 -20.65 4.14 35.20
N VAL A 45 -21.71 4.49 35.91
CA VAL A 45 -22.26 5.85 35.92
C VAL A 45 -21.33 6.81 36.65
N GLY A 46 -21.16 8.01 36.12
CA GLY A 46 -20.58 9.18 36.80
C GLY A 46 -19.18 9.53 36.35
N GLU A 47 -18.26 8.57 36.25
CA GLU A 47 -16.88 8.84 35.82
C GLU A 47 -16.66 8.24 34.43
N PRO A 48 -16.12 9.02 33.45
CA PRO A 48 -15.74 8.46 32.15
C PRO A 48 -14.68 7.39 32.31
N GLN A 49 -14.92 6.22 31.74
CA GLN A 49 -13.95 5.14 31.67
C GLN A 49 -13.27 5.15 30.30
N VAL A 50 -11.97 4.92 30.27
CA VAL A 50 -11.15 4.97 29.04
C VAL A 50 -10.81 3.57 28.61
N TYR A 51 -11.17 3.24 27.39
CA TYR A 51 -10.86 1.96 26.74
C TYR A 51 -10.07 2.19 25.46
N SER A 52 -9.26 1.21 25.09
CA SER A 52 -8.50 1.21 23.85
C SER A 52 -9.11 0.27 22.82
N ALA A 53 -8.89 0.57 21.56
CA ALA A 53 -9.12 -0.35 20.47
C ALA A 53 -7.85 -0.48 19.64
N THR A 54 -7.46 -1.70 19.32
CA THR A 54 -6.27 -2.03 18.54
C THR A 54 -6.67 -2.44 17.12
N VAL A 55 -5.94 -1.90 16.14
CA VAL A 55 -6.02 -2.29 14.73
C VAL A 55 -4.65 -2.79 14.30
N VAL A 56 -4.58 -4.03 13.84
CA VAL A 56 -3.34 -4.63 13.34
C VAL A 56 -3.25 -4.43 11.83
N ILE A 57 -2.25 -3.66 11.40
CA ILE A 57 -1.98 -3.37 9.99
C ILE A 57 -1.07 -4.48 9.45
N PRO A 58 -1.46 -5.22 8.39
CA PRO A 58 -0.60 -6.21 7.75
C PRO A 58 0.65 -5.56 7.15
N GLU A 59 1.78 -6.27 7.16
CA GLU A 59 3.04 -5.80 6.55
C GLU A 59 2.91 -5.49 5.05
N ASN A 60 1.97 -6.15 4.38
CA ASN A 60 1.70 -5.97 2.96
C ASN A 60 0.49 -5.07 2.68
N ALA A 61 0.11 -4.22 3.61
CA ALA A 61 -0.98 -3.28 3.39
C ALA A 61 -0.64 -2.27 2.28
N GLU A 62 -1.58 -2.06 1.36
CA GLU A 62 -1.42 -1.02 0.34
C GLU A 62 -1.42 0.38 0.95
N ALA A 63 -0.69 1.30 0.34
CA ALA A 63 -0.70 2.70 0.72
C ALA A 63 -2.10 3.31 0.52
N GLY A 64 -2.60 4.01 1.54
CA GLY A 64 -3.93 4.60 1.46
C GLY A 64 -4.51 4.97 2.81
N SER A 65 -5.74 5.46 2.78
CA SER A 65 -6.52 5.81 3.97
C SER A 65 -7.60 4.77 4.20
N TYR A 66 -7.64 4.21 5.39
CA TYR A 66 -8.57 3.16 5.80
C TYR A 66 -9.40 3.64 6.99
N SER A 67 -10.71 3.48 6.93
CA SER A 67 -11.62 3.92 7.98
C SER A 67 -12.10 2.75 8.81
N PHE A 68 -12.14 2.96 10.13
CA PHE A 68 -12.67 2.02 11.11
C PHE A 68 -13.75 2.70 11.93
N ILE A 69 -14.84 1.99 12.15
CA ILE A 69 -15.96 2.43 13.00
C ILE A 69 -15.87 1.65 14.30
N LEU A 70 -15.63 2.34 15.40
CA LEU A 70 -15.78 1.79 16.73
C LEU A 70 -17.21 2.03 17.18
N LYS A 71 -17.93 0.96 17.52
CA LYS A 71 -19.34 1.00 17.89
C LYS A 71 -19.52 0.37 19.26
N VAL A 72 -20.32 1.00 20.09
CA VAL A 72 -20.81 0.44 21.36
C VAL A 72 -22.31 0.49 21.38
N THR A 73 -22.91 -0.59 21.87
CA THR A 73 -24.37 -0.75 21.96
C THR A 73 -24.72 -1.13 23.39
N ASP A 74 -25.70 -0.47 23.99
CA ASP A 74 -26.17 -0.87 25.32
C ASP A 74 -26.72 -2.30 25.25
N TYR A 75 -26.29 -3.17 26.17
CA TYR A 75 -26.67 -4.58 26.19
C TYR A 75 -28.16 -4.76 26.44
N ASN A 76 -28.74 -3.97 27.34
CA ASN A 76 -30.16 -4.08 27.73
C ASN A 76 -31.10 -3.31 26.79
N GLU A 77 -30.60 -2.24 26.15
CA GLU A 77 -31.38 -1.38 25.26
C GLU A 77 -30.62 -1.18 23.93
N GLN A 78 -30.68 -2.18 23.05
CA GLN A 78 -29.91 -2.21 21.79
C GLN A 78 -30.25 -1.08 20.79
N SER A 79 -31.26 -0.26 21.07
CA SER A 79 -31.52 0.97 20.33
C SER A 79 -30.54 2.10 20.69
N HIS A 80 -29.87 2.01 21.85
CA HIS A 80 -28.86 2.98 22.29
C HIS A 80 -27.49 2.59 21.75
N ILE A 81 -27.12 3.23 20.65
CA ILE A 81 -25.86 3.00 19.92
C ILE A 81 -25.03 4.27 19.91
N SER A 82 -23.75 4.14 20.19
CA SER A 82 -22.76 5.20 19.95
C SER A 82 -21.65 4.68 19.06
N SER A 83 -21.17 5.51 18.13
CA SER A 83 -20.09 5.13 17.23
C SER A 83 -19.12 6.28 16.95
N LEU A 84 -17.87 5.94 16.72
CA LEU A 84 -16.80 6.86 16.32
C LEU A 84 -16.06 6.28 15.11
N THR A 85 -15.73 7.16 14.17
CA THR A 85 -14.94 6.78 13.00
C THR A 85 -13.49 7.24 13.20
N TYR A 86 -12.56 6.34 12.98
CA TYR A 86 -11.13 6.61 12.97
C TYR A 86 -10.54 6.30 11.60
N THR A 87 -9.50 7.03 11.21
CA THR A 87 -8.79 6.83 9.97
C THR A 87 -7.34 6.45 10.27
N VAL A 88 -6.88 5.37 9.61
CA VAL A 88 -5.49 4.96 9.59
C VAL A 88 -4.92 5.25 8.21
N ASN A 89 -3.82 5.97 8.14
CA ASN A 89 -3.11 6.25 6.89
C ASN A 89 -1.88 5.35 6.79
N VAL A 90 -1.89 4.43 5.82
CA VAL A 90 -0.71 3.64 5.45
C VAL A 90 0.13 4.47 4.50
N VAL A 91 1.36 4.74 4.91
CA VAL A 91 2.30 5.55 4.14
C VAL A 91 2.81 4.75 2.94
N GLN A 92 2.98 5.42 1.79
CA GLN A 92 3.57 4.77 0.62
C GLN A 92 5.07 4.53 0.82
N GLU A 93 5.50 3.30 0.54
CA GLU A 93 6.89 2.90 0.43
C GLU A 93 7.23 2.72 -1.05
N TYR A 94 8.27 3.42 -1.51
CA TYR A 94 8.75 3.37 -2.90
C TYR A 94 9.86 2.35 -3.02
N ASN A 95 9.71 1.37 -3.91
CA ASN A 95 10.73 0.36 -4.16
C ASN A 95 10.63 -0.14 -5.60
N ILE A 96 11.49 0.36 -6.48
CA ILE A 96 11.58 -0.04 -7.88
C ILE A 96 12.86 -0.82 -8.12
N SER A 97 12.77 -2.01 -8.72
CA SER A 97 13.91 -2.70 -9.28
C SER A 97 13.94 -2.57 -10.80
N PHE A 98 15.17 -2.60 -11.36
CA PHE A 98 15.44 -2.47 -12.78
C PHE A 98 16.45 -3.53 -13.18
N ASP A 99 15.98 -4.61 -13.80
CA ASP A 99 16.76 -5.83 -14.00
C ASP A 99 16.96 -6.11 -15.51
N LEU A 100 18.22 -6.20 -15.96
CA LEU A 100 18.56 -6.53 -17.35
C LEU A 100 18.11 -7.97 -17.65
N GLN A 101 17.32 -8.15 -18.72
CA GLN A 101 16.83 -9.45 -19.18
C GLN A 101 17.60 -9.95 -20.41
N SER A 102 17.90 -9.05 -21.34
CA SER A 102 18.66 -9.37 -22.55
C SER A 102 19.40 -8.14 -23.06
N SER A 103 20.50 -8.38 -23.79
CA SER A 103 21.30 -7.32 -24.40
C SER A 103 21.88 -7.76 -25.75
N THR A 104 21.97 -6.83 -26.69
CA THR A 104 22.79 -6.96 -27.89
C THR A 104 24.18 -6.46 -27.55
N THR A 105 25.20 -7.28 -27.79
CA THR A 105 26.61 -6.95 -27.48
C THR A 105 27.43 -6.59 -28.71
N GLU A 106 26.98 -7.02 -29.91
CA GLU A 106 27.65 -6.75 -31.19
C GLU A 106 26.62 -6.38 -32.24
N VAL A 107 26.86 -5.32 -32.99
CA VAL A 107 26.01 -4.85 -34.11
C VAL A 107 26.88 -4.32 -35.23
N ASN A 108 26.41 -4.40 -36.48
CA ASN A 108 27.06 -3.75 -37.61
C ASN A 108 26.64 -2.27 -37.70
N PRO A 109 27.45 -1.39 -38.31
CA PRO A 109 27.02 -0.07 -38.68
C PRO A 109 25.73 -0.09 -39.51
N GLY A 110 24.76 0.70 -39.09
CA GLY A 110 23.40 0.75 -39.66
C GLY A 110 22.38 -0.15 -38.99
N ASP A 111 22.79 -1.03 -38.07
CA ASP A 111 21.89 -1.89 -37.30
C ASP A 111 21.46 -1.23 -35.98
N THR A 112 20.53 -1.89 -35.30
CA THR A 112 20.01 -1.45 -33.98
C THR A 112 20.46 -2.39 -32.87
N ALA A 113 21.12 -1.88 -31.86
CA ALA A 113 21.36 -2.60 -30.61
C ALA A 113 20.14 -2.49 -29.70
N THR A 114 19.83 -3.56 -28.98
CA THR A 114 18.69 -3.58 -28.07
C THR A 114 19.06 -4.14 -26.70
N TRP A 115 18.45 -3.56 -25.65
CA TRP A 115 18.52 -4.05 -24.28
C TRP A 115 17.11 -4.13 -23.72
N SER A 116 16.75 -5.26 -23.14
CA SER A 116 15.45 -5.43 -22.49
C SER A 116 15.61 -5.49 -20.98
N PHE A 117 14.80 -4.75 -20.27
CA PHE A 117 14.82 -4.64 -18.82
C PHE A 117 13.45 -4.95 -18.25
N LEU A 118 13.43 -5.64 -17.12
CA LEU A 118 12.24 -5.82 -16.31
C LEU A 118 12.22 -4.74 -15.21
N VAL A 119 11.23 -3.86 -15.26
CA VAL A 119 10.99 -2.86 -14.23
C VAL A 119 9.89 -3.40 -13.32
N THR A 120 10.17 -3.50 -12.03
CA THR A 120 9.25 -4.09 -11.05
C THR A 120 8.98 -3.11 -9.91
N ASN A 121 7.71 -2.86 -9.62
CA ASN A 121 7.29 -2.16 -8.41
C ASN A 121 7.17 -3.17 -7.26
N LYS A 122 8.03 -3.03 -6.26
CA LYS A 122 8.05 -3.81 -5.01
C LYS A 122 7.54 -3.00 -3.82
N GLY A 123 7.12 -1.77 -4.04
CA GLY A 123 6.51 -0.90 -3.05
C GLY A 123 5.06 -1.27 -2.75
N ASN A 124 4.43 -0.53 -1.86
CA ASN A 124 3.05 -0.75 -1.45
C ASN A 124 2.04 0.24 -2.05
N GLY A 125 2.45 1.05 -3.02
CA GLY A 125 1.59 2.01 -3.73
C GLY A 125 1.90 2.08 -5.22
N VAL A 126 1.06 2.77 -5.98
CA VAL A 126 1.29 3.01 -7.42
C VAL A 126 2.49 3.91 -7.63
N ASP A 127 3.42 3.50 -8.48
CA ASP A 127 4.61 4.28 -8.83
C ASP A 127 4.57 4.74 -10.29
N THR A 128 4.97 6.00 -10.53
CA THR A 128 5.23 6.53 -11.86
C THR A 128 6.71 6.40 -12.17
N VAL A 129 7.04 5.63 -13.21
CA VAL A 129 8.41 5.38 -13.65
C VAL A 129 8.74 6.24 -14.86
N SER A 130 9.89 6.92 -14.82
CA SER A 130 10.47 7.64 -15.95
C SER A 130 11.86 7.09 -16.27
N LEU A 131 12.06 6.65 -17.51
CA LEU A 131 13.32 6.08 -17.99
C LEU A 131 14.05 7.07 -18.89
N THR A 132 15.33 7.20 -18.67
CA THR A 132 16.24 8.00 -19.49
C THR A 132 17.49 7.21 -19.81
N SER A 133 18.05 7.39 -21.01
CA SER A 133 19.35 6.85 -21.39
C SER A 133 20.37 7.98 -21.48
N THR A 134 21.59 7.70 -21.05
CA THR A 134 22.74 8.62 -21.13
C THR A 134 23.97 7.85 -21.59
N GLY A 135 24.97 8.56 -22.13
CA GLY A 135 26.25 7.96 -22.51
C GLY A 135 26.32 7.46 -23.95
N THR A 136 25.22 7.48 -24.71
CA THR A 136 25.29 7.18 -26.15
C THR A 136 26.09 8.26 -26.89
N PRO A 137 26.91 7.89 -27.93
CA PRO A 137 27.55 8.88 -28.77
C PRO A 137 26.55 9.88 -29.35
N GLN A 138 26.95 11.14 -29.54
CA GLN A 138 26.05 12.22 -29.92
C GLN A 138 25.29 12.00 -31.25
N SER A 139 25.85 11.18 -32.15
CA SER A 139 25.25 10.87 -33.44
C SER A 139 24.26 9.68 -33.38
N TRP A 140 24.20 8.97 -32.26
CA TRP A 140 23.35 7.79 -32.11
C TRP A 140 22.01 8.17 -31.49
N VAL A 141 20.95 7.57 -31.98
CA VAL A 141 19.59 7.78 -31.44
C VAL A 141 19.26 6.62 -30.51
N SER A 142 18.96 6.95 -29.27
CA SER A 142 18.49 5.98 -28.27
C SER A 142 17.05 6.26 -27.87
N GLU A 143 16.23 5.23 -27.81
CA GLU A 143 14.81 5.35 -27.47
C GLU A 143 14.33 4.12 -26.67
N PHE A 144 13.53 4.37 -25.64
CA PHE A 144 12.76 3.34 -24.94
C PHE A 144 11.40 3.15 -25.63
N ASP A 145 10.92 1.92 -25.73
CA ASP A 145 9.56 1.59 -26.22
C ASP A 145 8.42 2.08 -25.29
N GLY A 146 8.78 2.65 -24.16
CA GLY A 146 7.89 3.30 -23.20
C GLY A 146 8.70 3.91 -22.07
N SER A 147 9.00 5.21 -22.18
CA SER A 147 9.85 5.91 -21.22
C SER A 147 9.12 6.41 -19.97
N ASN A 148 7.79 6.50 -20.03
CA ASN A 148 6.96 6.94 -18.90
C ASN A 148 5.75 6.03 -18.77
N PHE A 149 5.53 5.49 -17.58
CA PHE A 149 4.40 4.60 -17.29
C PHE A 149 4.16 4.49 -15.79
N GLU A 150 2.98 4.03 -15.42
CA GLU A 150 2.63 3.68 -14.05
C GLU A 150 2.73 2.17 -13.84
N LEU A 151 3.21 1.78 -12.66
CA LEU A 151 3.17 0.42 -12.16
C LEU A 151 2.29 0.38 -10.90
N ALA A 152 1.23 -0.39 -10.96
CA ALA A 152 0.38 -0.62 -9.81
C ALA A 152 1.16 -1.34 -8.71
N SER A 153 0.73 -1.16 -7.46
CA SER A 153 1.12 -2.01 -6.35
C SER A 153 0.14 -3.17 -6.25
N GLN A 154 0.64 -4.35 -5.95
CA GLN A 154 -0.17 -5.52 -5.57
C GLN A 154 0.56 -6.34 -4.50
N PRO A 155 0.77 -5.80 -3.29
CA PRO A 155 1.36 -6.60 -2.23
C PRO A 155 0.52 -7.86 -1.92
N PRO A 156 1.12 -9.04 -1.70
CA PRO A 156 2.56 -9.32 -1.75
C PRO A 156 3.11 -9.60 -3.16
N ASN A 157 2.33 -9.43 -4.23
CA ASN A 157 2.70 -9.79 -5.61
C ASN A 157 3.11 -8.52 -6.38
N PRO A 158 4.42 -8.24 -6.54
CA PRO A 158 4.88 -7.06 -7.26
C PRO A 158 4.48 -7.08 -8.73
N THR A 159 4.10 -5.93 -9.27
CA THR A 159 3.81 -5.78 -10.70
C THR A 159 5.05 -5.38 -11.48
N SER A 160 5.15 -5.87 -12.71
CA SER A 160 6.32 -5.66 -13.57
C SER A 160 5.94 -5.29 -14.99
N LYS A 161 6.83 -4.53 -15.63
CA LYS A 161 6.76 -4.21 -17.07
C LYS A 161 8.10 -4.46 -17.72
N LEU A 162 8.09 -5.18 -18.84
CA LEU A 162 9.24 -5.31 -19.72
C LEU A 162 9.34 -4.03 -20.56
N VAL A 163 10.52 -3.42 -20.61
CA VAL A 163 10.83 -2.26 -21.44
C VAL A 163 12.09 -2.52 -22.26
N THR A 164 12.12 -2.00 -23.49
CA THR A 164 13.26 -2.17 -24.40
C THR A 164 13.86 -0.83 -24.74
N LEU A 165 15.18 -0.72 -24.54
CA LEU A 165 16.00 0.37 -25.07
C LEU A 165 16.51 -0.05 -26.46
N SER A 166 16.23 0.74 -27.47
CA SER A 166 16.79 0.61 -28.82
C SER A 166 17.80 1.71 -29.07
N VAL A 167 18.96 1.36 -29.58
CA VAL A 167 20.01 2.29 -29.95
C VAL A 167 20.38 2.07 -31.41
N ASN A 168 20.10 3.07 -32.25
CA ASN A 168 20.41 3.01 -33.67
C ASN A 168 21.85 3.43 -33.94
N VAL A 169 22.66 2.53 -34.49
CA VAL A 169 24.05 2.77 -34.86
C VAL A 169 24.08 3.34 -36.27
N PRO A 170 24.70 4.53 -36.50
CA PRO A 170 24.82 5.10 -37.85
C PRO A 170 25.55 4.15 -38.82
N SER A 171 25.14 4.15 -40.11
CA SER A 171 25.73 3.29 -41.14
C SER A 171 27.18 3.66 -41.50
N ASN A 172 27.62 4.87 -41.14
CA ASN A 172 28.99 5.36 -41.33
C ASN A 172 29.87 5.27 -40.07
N GLU A 173 29.40 4.53 -39.04
CA GLU A 173 30.16 4.39 -37.81
C GLU A 173 31.37 3.49 -38.00
N THR A 174 32.45 3.76 -37.27
CA THR A 174 33.66 2.96 -37.31
C THR A 174 33.62 1.80 -36.33
N SER A 175 34.32 0.71 -36.65
CA SER A 175 34.45 -0.40 -35.74
C SER A 175 35.14 0.02 -34.43
N GLY A 176 34.54 -0.29 -33.29
CA GLY A 176 35.04 0.11 -31.96
C GLY A 176 34.16 -0.40 -30.81
N GLN A 177 34.60 -0.14 -29.59
CA GLN A 177 33.79 -0.34 -28.39
C GLN A 177 33.23 1.03 -27.96
N TYR A 178 31.94 1.03 -27.69
CA TYR A 178 31.19 2.20 -27.25
C TYR A 178 30.49 1.86 -25.92
N SER A 179 30.52 2.77 -24.95
CA SER A 179 29.95 2.61 -23.60
C SER A 179 29.16 3.86 -23.16
#